data_999cc9ff1561d596d76736e2485a03f1
#
_entry.id   999cc9ff1561d596d76736e2485a03f1
#
_cell.length_a   1.000
_cell.length_b   1.000
_cell.length_c   1.000
_cell.angle_alpha   90.00
_cell.angle_beta   90.00
_cell.angle_gamma   90.00
#
_symmetry.space_group_name_H-M   'P 1'
#
loop_
_entity.id
_entity.type
_entity.pdbx_description
1 polymer ?
#
loop_
_entity_poly.entity_id
_entity_poly.type
_entity_poly.pdbx_seq_one_letter_code
_entity_poly.pdbx_strand_id
1 'polypeptide(L)'
;MKPTFQEHARALARAFDVRLIESEQLRPEEALAIPPMRVVLCAPVSERMTYAVALHEIGHVVAPLGSLVGGVAGDRANLRRDEEDAAWAWARHHALEWTPDMDAVARWAEATYRTPPAAVPADPAPEVPKKPVGQQIDWSRWK
;
A
#
# COMPACT_ATOMS: atom_id res chain seq x y z
N MET A 1 23.47 15.85 -1.67
CA MET A 1 23.17 14.80 -2.66
C MET A 1 21.83 14.17 -2.33
N LYS A 2 20.98 14.03 -3.33
CA LYS A 2 19.64 13.47 -3.14
C LYS A 2 19.76 11.97 -2.84
N PRO A 3 19.11 11.46 -1.79
CA PRO A 3 19.15 10.03 -1.49
C PRO A 3 18.45 9.21 -2.57
N THR A 4 18.84 7.95 -2.69
CA THR A 4 18.11 7.01 -3.52
C THR A 4 16.76 6.67 -2.87
N PHE A 5 15.88 6.09 -3.63
CA PHE A 5 14.60 5.61 -3.09
C PHE A 5 14.81 4.64 -1.93
N GLN A 6 15.76 3.73 -2.09
CA GLN A 6 16.08 2.75 -1.05
C GLN A 6 16.61 3.42 0.22
N GLU A 7 17.55 4.33 0.06
CA GLU A 7 18.11 5.06 1.20
C GLU A 7 17.03 5.84 1.95
N HIS A 8 16.17 6.50 1.20
CA HIS A 8 15.09 7.29 1.79
C HIS A 8 14.06 6.42 2.50
N ALA A 9 13.62 5.33 1.86
CA ALA A 9 12.68 4.40 2.49
C ALA A 9 13.24 3.82 3.79
N ARG A 10 14.50 3.43 3.78
CA ARG A 10 15.19 2.92 4.96
C ARG A 10 15.31 3.98 6.06
N ALA A 11 15.63 5.22 5.67
CA ALA A 11 15.72 6.32 6.62
C ALA A 11 14.36 6.64 7.26
N LEU A 12 13.29 6.63 6.47
CA LEU A 12 11.95 6.82 6.99
C LEU A 12 11.56 5.70 7.96
N ALA A 13 11.83 4.46 7.58
CA ALA A 13 11.54 3.32 8.44
C ALA A 13 12.24 3.48 9.79
N ARG A 14 13.51 3.83 9.78
CA ARG A 14 14.25 4.07 11.03
C ARG A 14 13.67 5.22 11.84
N ALA A 15 13.33 6.32 11.17
CA ALA A 15 12.81 7.51 11.84
C ALA A 15 11.49 7.24 12.56
N PHE A 16 10.68 6.33 12.02
CA PHE A 16 9.39 5.96 12.59
C PHE A 16 9.41 4.64 13.34
N ASP A 17 10.59 4.10 13.60
CA ASP A 17 10.77 2.85 14.33
C ASP A 17 10.04 1.68 13.67
N VAL A 18 10.23 1.56 12.38
CA VAL A 18 9.67 0.46 11.57
C VAL A 18 10.83 -0.38 11.04
N ARG A 19 10.71 -1.68 11.17
CA ARG A 19 11.67 -2.60 10.60
C ARG A 19 11.29 -2.92 9.17
N LEU A 20 12.07 -2.41 8.23
CA LEU A 20 11.86 -2.63 6.80
C LEU A 20 12.73 -3.81 6.35
N ILE A 21 12.09 -4.86 5.89
CA ILE A 21 12.75 -6.07 5.41
C ILE A 21 12.50 -6.20 3.92
N GLU A 22 13.56 -6.09 3.14
CA GLU A 22 13.50 -6.24 1.68
C GLU A 22 13.86 -7.66 1.32
N SER A 23 13.07 -8.28 0.45
CA SER A 23 13.29 -9.64 -0.01
C SER A 23 13.18 -9.74 -1.52
N GLU A 24 14.21 -10.29 -2.14
CA GLU A 24 14.22 -10.52 -3.58
C GLU A 24 13.23 -11.59 -4.02
N GLN A 25 12.69 -12.35 -3.08
CA GLN A 25 11.69 -13.37 -3.37
C GLN A 25 10.30 -12.78 -3.52
N LEU A 26 10.10 -11.54 -3.11
CA LEU A 26 8.83 -10.85 -3.24
C LEU A 26 8.75 -10.12 -4.57
N ARG A 27 7.57 -10.17 -5.19
CA ARG A 27 7.29 -9.36 -6.37
C ARG A 27 7.07 -7.92 -5.96
N PRO A 28 7.24 -6.96 -6.88
CA PRO A 28 7.03 -5.55 -6.55
C PRO A 28 5.67 -5.24 -5.92
N GLU A 29 4.61 -5.94 -6.35
CA GLU A 29 3.26 -5.75 -5.81
C GLU A 29 3.01 -6.53 -4.52
N GLU A 30 3.92 -7.43 -4.17
CA GLU A 30 3.79 -8.21 -2.96
C GLU A 30 4.50 -7.49 -1.82
N ALA A 31 3.74 -6.89 -0.95
CA ALA A 31 4.27 -6.26 0.23
C ALA A 31 3.29 -6.49 1.38
N LEU A 32 3.79 -6.47 2.59
CA LEU A 32 2.99 -6.76 3.75
C LEU A 32 3.44 -5.92 4.93
N ALA A 33 2.50 -5.23 5.55
CA ALA A 33 2.73 -4.56 6.82
C ALA A 33 2.20 -5.43 7.94
N ILE A 34 2.95 -5.50 9.03
CA ILE A 34 2.55 -6.18 10.25
C ILE A 34 2.60 -5.13 11.37
N PRO A 35 1.57 -4.28 11.49
CA PRO A 35 1.61 -3.14 12.39
C PRO A 35 1.92 -3.47 13.84
N PRO A 36 1.36 -4.54 14.44
CA PRO A 36 1.69 -4.84 15.84
C PRO A 36 3.16 -5.15 16.08
N MET A 37 3.86 -5.64 15.07
CA MET A 37 5.29 -5.93 15.15
C MET A 37 6.15 -4.79 14.63
N ARG A 38 5.55 -3.77 14.04
CA ARG A 38 6.21 -2.66 13.37
C ARG A 38 7.19 -3.16 12.31
N VAL A 39 6.74 -4.10 11.50
CA VAL A 39 7.53 -4.73 10.44
C VAL A 39 6.83 -4.51 9.11
N VAL A 40 7.62 -4.24 8.09
CA VAL A 40 7.20 -4.20 6.70
C VAL A 40 8.08 -5.14 5.90
N LEU A 41 7.45 -6.02 5.14
CA LEU A 41 8.12 -6.90 4.18
C LEU A 41 7.80 -6.39 2.78
N CYS A 42 8.81 -6.21 1.96
CA CYS A 42 8.61 -5.72 0.60
C CYS A 42 9.70 -6.23 -0.35
N ALA A 43 9.46 -6.08 -1.64
CA ALA A 43 10.50 -6.29 -2.63
C ALA A 43 11.59 -5.23 -2.47
N PRO A 44 12.81 -5.48 -2.97
CA PRO A 44 13.87 -4.49 -2.89
C PRO A 44 13.43 -3.14 -3.46
N VAL A 45 13.70 -2.08 -2.73
CA VAL A 45 13.28 -0.73 -3.11
C VAL A 45 14.25 -0.18 -4.15
N SER A 46 13.96 -0.43 -5.42
CA SER A 46 14.88 -0.10 -6.50
C SER A 46 14.31 0.91 -7.50
N GLU A 47 13.00 1.11 -7.51
CA GLU A 47 12.33 1.93 -8.50
C GLU A 47 11.07 2.57 -7.91
N ARG A 48 10.43 3.45 -8.69
CA ARG A 48 9.27 4.21 -8.22
C ARG A 48 8.15 3.36 -7.66
N MET A 49 7.85 2.25 -8.32
CA MET A 49 6.76 1.39 -7.87
C MET A 49 7.07 0.73 -6.54
N THR A 50 8.23 0.08 -6.43
CA THR A 50 8.63 -0.58 -5.19
C THR A 50 8.77 0.42 -4.05
N TYR A 51 9.24 1.62 -4.37
CA TYR A 51 9.31 2.71 -3.40
C TYR A 51 7.93 3.15 -2.92
N ALA A 52 7.00 3.39 -3.85
CA ALA A 52 5.64 3.81 -3.50
C ALA A 52 4.94 2.74 -2.63
N VAL A 53 5.09 1.48 -3.00
CA VAL A 53 4.52 0.37 -2.25
C VAL A 53 5.15 0.26 -0.86
N ALA A 54 6.47 0.37 -0.77
CA ALA A 54 7.16 0.33 0.52
C ALA A 54 6.68 1.44 1.46
N LEU A 55 6.55 2.66 0.95
CA LEU A 55 6.05 3.78 1.75
C LEU A 55 4.60 3.57 2.18
N HIS A 56 3.79 3.01 1.31
CA HIS A 56 2.41 2.69 1.64
C HIS A 56 2.35 1.69 2.81
N GLU A 57 3.18 0.66 2.77
CA GLU A 57 3.20 -0.33 3.85
C GLU A 57 3.75 0.26 5.16
N ILE A 58 4.77 1.12 5.06
CA ILE A 58 5.22 1.87 6.24
C ILE A 58 4.07 2.72 6.80
N GLY A 59 3.31 3.34 5.90
CA GLY A 59 2.13 4.11 6.28
C GLY A 59 1.13 3.33 7.09
N HIS A 60 0.91 2.05 6.75
CA HIS A 60 0.02 1.19 7.54
C HIS A 60 0.51 0.98 8.97
N VAL A 61 1.81 1.02 9.19
CA VAL A 61 2.38 0.87 10.53
C VAL A 61 2.28 2.16 11.33
N VAL A 62 2.51 3.31 10.69
CA VAL A 62 2.66 4.58 11.39
C VAL A 62 1.42 5.49 11.35
N ALA A 63 0.53 5.31 10.39
CA ALA A 63 -0.71 6.08 10.34
C ALA A 63 -1.72 5.46 11.32
N PRO A 64 -2.14 6.20 12.34
CA PRO A 64 -2.77 5.59 13.52
C PRO A 64 -4.27 5.37 13.42
N LEU A 65 -4.86 5.34 12.25
CA LEU A 65 -6.32 5.31 12.13
C LEU A 65 -6.98 4.05 12.68
N GLY A 66 -6.34 2.91 12.49
CA GLY A 66 -6.94 1.65 12.85
C GLY A 66 -7.08 1.40 14.35
N SER A 67 -6.20 2.00 15.14
CA SER A 67 -6.20 1.79 16.58
C SER A 67 -7.22 2.66 17.32
N LEU A 68 -7.73 3.70 16.68
CA LEU A 68 -8.64 4.65 17.31
C LEU A 68 -10.11 4.29 17.14
N VAL A 69 -10.42 3.44 16.20
CA VAL A 69 -11.80 3.14 15.83
C VAL A 69 -12.18 1.71 16.22
N GLY A 70 -11.35 1.09 17.05
CA GLY A 70 -11.66 -0.23 17.55
C GLY A 70 -12.98 -0.23 18.28
N GLY A 71 -13.99 -0.84 17.70
CA GLY A 71 -15.20 -1.08 18.44
C GLY A 71 -16.50 -0.78 17.77
N VAL A 72 -16.54 -0.21 16.58
CA VAL A 72 -17.84 -0.11 15.90
C VAL A 72 -18.03 -1.34 15.05
N ALA A 73 -18.66 -2.31 15.65
CA ALA A 73 -19.06 -3.51 14.92
C ALA A 73 -19.96 -3.10 13.76
N GLY A 74 -19.63 -3.53 12.56
CA GLY A 74 -20.46 -3.31 11.40
C GLY A 74 -19.81 -2.45 10.30
N ASP A 75 -18.69 -1.81 10.58
CA ASP A 75 -18.09 -0.89 9.63
C ASP A 75 -16.67 -1.27 9.18
N ARG A 76 -16.39 -2.56 9.16
CA ARG A 76 -15.07 -3.07 8.80
C ARG A 76 -14.62 -2.64 7.39
N ALA A 77 -15.55 -2.57 6.45
CA ALA A 77 -15.22 -2.18 5.09
C ALA A 77 -14.81 -0.71 5.01
N ASN A 78 -15.54 0.16 5.71
CA ASN A 78 -15.21 1.59 5.75
C ASN A 78 -13.92 1.83 6.54
N LEU A 79 -13.74 1.10 7.64
CA LEU A 79 -12.53 1.20 8.44
C LEU A 79 -11.30 0.80 7.62
N ARG A 80 -11.39 -0.30 6.90
CA ARG A 80 -10.30 -0.75 6.03
C ARG A 80 -9.99 0.26 4.95
N ARG A 81 -11.02 0.85 4.35
CA ARG A 81 -10.85 1.90 3.35
C ARG A 81 -10.14 3.10 3.94
N ASP A 82 -10.53 3.52 5.14
CA ASP A 82 -9.92 4.66 5.81
C ASP A 82 -8.46 4.38 6.15
N GLU A 83 -8.14 3.17 6.57
CA GLU A 83 -6.77 2.75 6.82
C GLU A 83 -5.91 2.80 5.56
N GLU A 84 -6.46 2.31 4.44
CA GLU A 84 -5.76 2.35 3.16
C GLU A 84 -5.56 3.79 2.70
N ASP A 85 -6.58 4.61 2.80
CA ASP A 85 -6.49 6.03 2.43
C ASP A 85 -5.44 6.75 3.27
N ALA A 86 -5.40 6.48 4.57
CA ALA A 86 -4.43 7.07 5.47
C ALA A 86 -3.01 6.64 5.11
N ALA A 87 -2.82 5.37 4.78
CA ALA A 87 -1.51 4.84 4.41
C ALA A 87 -1.01 5.48 3.10
N TRP A 88 -1.88 5.59 2.09
CA TRP A 88 -1.51 6.26 0.85
C TRP A 88 -1.26 7.76 1.04
N ALA A 89 -2.06 8.43 1.86
CA ALA A 89 -1.83 9.84 2.18
C ALA A 89 -0.49 10.03 2.87
N TRP A 90 -0.14 9.15 3.80
CA TRP A 90 1.15 9.17 4.47
C TRP A 90 2.29 8.99 3.46
N ALA A 91 2.15 8.04 2.54
CA ALA A 91 3.15 7.78 1.51
C ALA A 91 3.38 9.00 0.62
N ARG A 92 2.29 9.62 0.15
CA ARG A 92 2.37 10.82 -0.68
C ARG A 92 3.07 11.96 0.04
N HIS A 93 2.76 12.14 1.32
CA HIS A 93 3.30 13.23 2.12
C HIS A 93 4.80 13.07 2.38
N HIS A 94 5.26 11.86 2.59
CA HIS A 94 6.64 11.59 3.01
C HIS A 94 7.58 11.24 1.85
N ALA A 95 7.06 11.03 0.65
CA ALA A 95 7.88 10.64 -0.49
C ALA A 95 8.83 11.76 -0.92
N LEU A 96 10.01 11.38 -1.38
CA LEU A 96 10.97 12.32 -1.99
C LEU A 96 10.35 13.02 -3.19
N GLU A 97 9.58 12.27 -3.96
CA GLU A 97 8.85 12.76 -5.10
C GLU A 97 7.62 11.89 -5.25
N TRP A 98 6.56 12.46 -5.78
CA TRP A 98 5.35 11.72 -6.09
C TRP A 98 4.99 11.98 -7.54
N THR A 99 5.33 11.03 -8.39
CA THR A 99 5.15 11.16 -9.84
C THR A 99 3.75 10.69 -10.25
N PRO A 100 3.29 11.07 -11.47
CA PRO A 100 2.03 10.52 -12.00
C PRO A 100 2.01 9.00 -12.03
N ASP A 101 3.16 8.37 -12.29
CA ASP A 101 3.25 6.91 -12.26
C ASP A 101 2.99 6.34 -10.88
N MET A 102 3.57 6.94 -9.86
CA MET A 102 3.35 6.53 -8.47
C MET A 102 1.89 6.75 -8.08
N ASP A 103 1.31 7.84 -8.52
CA ASP A 103 -0.10 8.11 -8.27
C ASP A 103 -1.00 7.09 -8.98
N ALA A 104 -0.61 6.62 -10.15
CA ALA A 104 -1.34 5.57 -10.84
C ALA A 104 -1.35 4.26 -10.05
N VAL A 105 -0.25 3.91 -9.40
CA VAL A 105 -0.18 2.74 -8.51
C VAL A 105 -1.16 2.90 -7.36
N ALA A 106 -1.16 4.06 -6.72
CA ALA A 106 -2.05 4.33 -5.60
C ALA A 106 -3.52 4.26 -6.03
N ARG A 107 -3.86 4.87 -7.15
CA ARG A 107 -5.23 4.85 -7.66
C ARG A 107 -5.69 3.45 -8.02
N TRP A 108 -4.82 2.68 -8.61
CA TRP A 108 -5.13 1.29 -8.93
C TRP A 108 -5.42 0.50 -7.65
N ALA A 109 -4.58 0.66 -6.65
CA ALA A 109 -4.79 0.01 -5.37
C ALA A 109 -6.09 0.50 -4.70
N GLU A 110 -6.33 1.81 -4.69
CA GLU A 110 -7.56 2.38 -4.16
C GLU A 110 -8.80 1.81 -4.84
N ALA A 111 -8.75 1.60 -6.14
CA ALA A 111 -9.88 1.03 -6.87
C ALA A 111 -10.21 -0.38 -6.41
N THR A 112 -9.23 -1.16 -5.96
CA THR A 112 -9.47 -2.54 -5.53
C THR A 112 -10.27 -2.63 -4.23
N TYR A 113 -10.09 -1.68 -3.30
CA TYR A 113 -10.84 -1.71 -2.04
C TYR A 113 -11.99 -0.73 -2.00
N ARG A 114 -12.05 0.23 -2.91
CA ARG A 114 -13.17 1.16 -3.02
C ARG A 114 -14.32 0.60 -3.85
N THR A 115 -14.05 -0.40 -4.67
CA THR A 115 -15.13 -1.08 -5.37
C THR A 115 -16.00 -1.69 -4.29
N PRO A 116 -17.24 -1.19 -4.08
CA PRO A 116 -18.08 -1.82 -3.09
C PRO A 116 -18.18 -3.29 -3.43
N PRO A 117 -18.11 -4.19 -2.44
CA PRO A 117 -18.49 -5.54 -2.70
C PRO A 117 -19.85 -5.43 -3.37
N ALA A 118 -19.89 -5.71 -4.65
CA ALA A 118 -21.10 -5.68 -5.40
C ALA A 118 -22.12 -6.34 -4.51
N ALA A 119 -23.21 -5.60 -4.24
CA ALA A 119 -24.33 -6.13 -3.51
C ALA A 119 -24.40 -7.58 -3.91
N VAL A 120 -24.09 -8.45 -2.97
CA VAL A 120 -23.83 -9.85 -3.24
C VAL A 120 -24.80 -10.33 -4.29
N PRO A 121 -24.38 -10.51 -5.54
CA PRO A 121 -25.29 -11.07 -6.49
C PRO A 121 -25.72 -12.39 -5.90
N ALA A 122 -26.98 -12.66 -5.97
CA ALA A 122 -27.52 -13.94 -5.53
C ALA A 122 -26.84 -15.12 -6.22
N ASP A 123 -25.96 -14.86 -7.14
CA ASP A 123 -25.17 -15.86 -7.80
C ASP A 123 -23.82 -16.02 -7.13
N PRO A 124 -23.33 -17.27 -7.00
CA PRO A 124 -21.97 -17.48 -6.55
C PRO A 124 -21.10 -16.61 -7.41
N ALA A 125 -20.39 -15.73 -6.75
CA ALA A 125 -19.57 -14.76 -7.40
C ALA A 125 -18.75 -15.43 -8.49
N PRO A 126 -19.02 -15.11 -9.75
CA PRO A 126 -18.07 -15.43 -10.75
C PRO A 126 -16.80 -14.73 -10.32
N GLU A 127 -15.73 -15.37 -10.53
CA GLU A 127 -14.40 -14.85 -10.36
C GLU A 127 -14.34 -13.38 -9.96
N VAL A 128 -14.08 -13.13 -8.70
CA VAL A 128 -13.67 -11.80 -8.29
C VAL A 128 -12.53 -11.44 -9.23
N PRO A 129 -12.72 -10.44 -10.09
CA PRO A 129 -11.60 -10.01 -10.91
C PRO A 129 -10.50 -9.69 -9.95
N LYS A 130 -9.45 -10.45 -10.00
CA LYS A 130 -8.29 -10.27 -9.13
C LYS A 130 -7.73 -8.87 -9.28
N LYS A 131 -8.09 -8.20 -10.37
CA LYS A 131 -7.70 -6.82 -10.67
C LYS A 131 -8.82 -6.20 -11.49
N PRO A 132 -9.16 -4.93 -11.25
CA PRO A 132 -10.18 -4.27 -12.05
C PRO A 132 -9.79 -4.33 -13.53
N VAL A 133 -10.68 -4.86 -14.34
CA VAL A 133 -10.47 -4.92 -15.78
C VAL A 133 -10.38 -3.49 -16.30
N GLY A 134 -9.36 -3.20 -17.10
CA GLY A 134 -9.13 -1.86 -17.62
C GLY A 134 -8.29 -0.95 -16.75
N GLN A 135 -7.96 -1.39 -15.53
CA GLN A 135 -7.09 -0.65 -14.63
C GLN A 135 -5.83 -1.44 -14.29
N GLN A 136 -5.55 -2.44 -15.09
CA GLN A 136 -4.33 -3.22 -14.90
C GLN A 136 -3.12 -2.34 -15.15
N ILE A 137 -2.26 -2.28 -14.19
CA ILE A 137 -0.98 -1.61 -14.34
C ILE A 137 -0.04 -2.56 -15.06
N ASP A 138 0.58 -2.07 -16.10
CA ASP A 138 1.62 -2.81 -16.77
C ASP A 138 2.88 -2.74 -15.92
N TRP A 139 3.07 -3.77 -15.12
CA TRP A 139 4.19 -3.84 -14.19
C TRP A 139 5.53 -3.88 -14.89
N SER A 140 5.57 -4.25 -16.17
CA SER A 140 6.82 -4.27 -16.93
C SER A 140 7.42 -2.87 -17.08
N ARG A 141 6.60 -1.83 -17.02
CA ARG A 141 7.05 -0.44 -17.11
C ARG A 141 7.88 0.00 -15.89
N TRP A 142 7.85 -0.78 -14.82
CA TRP A 142 8.45 -0.42 -13.56
C TRP A 142 9.81 -1.10 -13.32
N LYS A 143 10.25 -1.90 -14.27
CA LYS A 143 11.54 -2.58 -14.21
C LYS A 143 12.67 -1.67 -14.64
#